data_15c0db1f19fa8f806b603763c79f19a8
#
_entry.id   15c0db1f19fa8f806b603763c79f19a8
#
_cell.length_a   1.000
_cell.length_b   1.000
_cell.length_c   1.000
_cell.angle_alpha   90.00
_cell.angle_beta   90.00
_cell.angle_gamma   90.00
#
_symmetry.space_group_name_H-M   'P 1'
#
loop_
_entity.id
_entity.type
_entity.pdbx_description
1 polymer ?
#
loop_
_entity_poly.entity_id
_entity_poly.type
_entity_poly.pdbx_seq_one_letter_code
_entity_poly.pdbx_strand_id
1 'polypeptide(L)'
;MLSELTAKLHAEGERLPEYLREISEELGNYVNSARSVVMRGIAGMEAMNGLMKSLRSEPFTAFGPHPVTGFEDFRDETLHGPILSQTDFAARNFLLYRIEGAQIVIRPSGTEPKLKIYVDVEGRALGAANRQQALDAAAQLGEAVFAALIGRAGVRLSASASLLPDYVDLALNKAFDDQFRPSLESANRL
;
A
#
# COMPACT_ATOMS: atom_id res chain seq x y z
N MET A 1 6.01 -26.58 -9.80
CA MET A 1 5.94 -25.38 -10.71
C MET A 1 7.23 -24.57 -10.73
N LEU A 2 7.62 -23.79 -9.69
CA LEU A 2 8.85 -22.97 -9.78
C LEU A 2 10.12 -23.83 -9.93
N SER A 3 10.25 -24.92 -9.17
CA SER A 3 11.36 -25.86 -9.27
C SER A 3 11.47 -26.55 -10.64
N GLU A 4 10.35 -26.85 -11.26
CA GLU A 4 10.30 -27.44 -12.61
C GLU A 4 10.74 -26.43 -13.67
N LEU A 5 10.26 -25.17 -13.56
CA LEU A 5 10.71 -24.09 -14.44
C LEU A 5 12.22 -23.89 -14.30
N THR A 6 12.73 -23.81 -13.06
CA THR A 6 14.17 -23.64 -12.82
C THR A 6 14.98 -24.79 -13.39
N ALA A 7 14.52 -26.04 -13.24
CA ALA A 7 15.17 -27.22 -13.81
C ALA A 7 15.17 -27.20 -15.34
N LYS A 8 14.06 -26.77 -15.96
CA LYS A 8 13.97 -26.62 -17.41
C LYS A 8 14.95 -25.56 -17.92
N LEU A 9 14.91 -24.36 -17.35
CA LEU A 9 15.82 -23.26 -17.71
C LEU A 9 17.29 -23.70 -17.59
N HIS A 10 17.62 -24.38 -16.49
CA HIS A 10 18.98 -24.88 -16.29
C HIS A 10 19.40 -25.91 -17.37
N ALA A 11 18.46 -26.77 -17.79
CA ALA A 11 18.73 -27.73 -18.87
C ALA A 11 18.93 -27.05 -20.24
N GLU A 12 18.34 -25.87 -20.44
CA GLU A 12 18.45 -25.04 -21.62
C GLU A 12 19.66 -24.07 -21.55
N GLY A 13 20.43 -24.11 -20.44
CA GLY A 13 21.59 -23.23 -20.21
C GLY A 13 21.23 -21.82 -19.72
N GLU A 14 19.97 -21.63 -19.36
CA GLU A 14 19.45 -20.36 -18.85
C GLU A 14 19.35 -20.36 -17.32
N ARG A 15 19.25 -19.16 -16.74
CA ARG A 15 19.07 -18.98 -15.30
C ARG A 15 17.79 -18.18 -15.04
N LEU A 16 17.14 -18.50 -13.93
CA LEU A 16 15.87 -17.85 -13.54
C LEU A 16 15.96 -16.29 -13.50
N PRO A 17 17.03 -15.63 -13.02
CA PRO A 17 17.16 -14.18 -13.08
C PRO A 17 17.18 -13.61 -14.51
N GLU A 18 17.84 -14.30 -15.46
CA GLU A 18 17.89 -13.90 -16.85
C GLU A 18 16.50 -14.01 -17.49
N TYR A 19 15.82 -15.12 -17.28
CA TYR A 19 14.46 -15.32 -17.72
C TYR A 19 13.45 -14.27 -17.17
N LEU A 20 13.57 -13.93 -15.87
CA LEU A 20 12.74 -12.89 -15.27
C LEU A 20 13.04 -11.51 -15.85
N ARG A 21 14.31 -11.25 -16.23
CA ARG A 21 14.67 -10.00 -16.89
C ARG A 21 14.03 -9.92 -18.28
N GLU A 22 14.09 -10.98 -19.07
CA GLU A 22 13.48 -11.05 -20.40
C GLU A 22 11.96 -10.81 -20.33
N ILE A 23 11.27 -11.44 -19.37
CA ILE A 23 9.85 -11.18 -19.11
C ILE A 23 9.62 -9.70 -18.79
N SER A 24 10.47 -9.10 -17.96
CA SER A 24 10.34 -7.68 -17.59
C SER A 24 10.63 -6.74 -18.75
N GLU A 25 11.51 -7.10 -19.66
CA GLU A 25 11.79 -6.35 -20.89
C GLU A 25 10.63 -6.43 -21.88
N GLU A 26 10.00 -7.60 -21.99
CA GLU A 26 8.86 -7.83 -22.89
C GLU A 26 7.57 -7.24 -22.35
N LEU A 27 7.18 -7.59 -21.12
CA LEU A 27 5.88 -7.26 -20.53
C LEU A 27 5.90 -5.94 -19.73
N GLY A 28 7.07 -5.44 -19.34
CA GLY A 28 7.24 -4.30 -18.46
C GLY A 28 7.58 -4.69 -17.01
N ASN A 29 7.97 -3.71 -16.23
CA ASN A 29 8.33 -3.89 -14.83
C ASN A 29 7.09 -3.68 -13.94
N TYR A 30 6.39 -4.76 -13.61
CA TYR A 30 5.31 -4.75 -12.65
C TYR A 30 5.87 -4.99 -11.24
N VAL A 31 5.54 -4.12 -10.32
CA VAL A 31 5.97 -4.21 -8.91
C VAL A 31 4.79 -4.00 -7.96
N ASN A 32 4.80 -4.74 -6.87
CA ASN A 32 3.86 -4.60 -5.77
C ASN A 32 4.60 -4.06 -4.54
N SER A 33 4.00 -3.10 -3.87
CA SER A 33 4.41 -2.62 -2.55
C SER A 33 3.24 -2.74 -1.59
N ALA A 34 3.51 -3.25 -0.38
CA ALA A 34 2.49 -3.40 0.65
C ALA A 34 2.92 -2.67 1.92
N ARG A 35 1.99 -1.93 2.51
CA ARG A 35 2.16 -1.25 3.79
C ARG A 35 1.01 -1.54 4.73
N SER A 36 1.28 -1.42 6.02
CA SER A 36 0.25 -1.54 7.05
C SER A 36 0.32 -0.36 8.00
N VAL A 37 -0.85 0.17 8.34
CA VAL A 37 -1.02 1.18 9.39
C VAL A 37 -1.71 0.50 10.56
N VAL A 38 -1.00 0.33 11.67
CA VAL A 38 -1.55 -0.27 12.89
C VAL A 38 -2.18 0.83 13.74
N MET A 39 -3.46 0.68 14.04
CA MET A 39 -4.25 1.60 14.87
C MET A 39 -4.73 0.84 16.10
N ARG A 40 -3.94 0.82 17.18
CA ARG A 40 -4.16 -0.07 18.32
C ARG A 40 -5.31 0.38 19.23
N GLY A 41 -5.86 -0.62 19.94
CA GLY A 41 -6.93 -0.43 20.91
C GLY A 41 -8.30 -0.14 20.31
N ILE A 42 -9.27 0.10 21.19
CA ILE A 42 -10.67 0.40 20.79
C ILE A 42 -10.74 1.68 19.97
N ALA A 43 -10.06 2.74 20.43
CA ALA A 43 -10.00 4.02 19.71
C ALA A 43 -9.36 3.87 18.30
N GLY A 44 -8.36 3.00 18.16
CA GLY A 44 -7.76 2.70 16.87
C GLY A 44 -8.71 1.98 15.92
N MET A 45 -9.51 1.04 16.43
CA MET A 45 -10.55 0.37 15.65
C MET A 45 -11.63 1.35 15.18
N GLU A 46 -12.07 2.25 16.05
CA GLU A 46 -13.04 3.29 15.72
C GLU A 46 -12.48 4.25 14.67
N ALA A 47 -11.23 4.68 14.82
CA ALA A 47 -10.55 5.54 13.85
C ALA A 47 -10.41 4.86 12.47
N MET A 48 -10.07 3.57 12.44
CA MET A 48 -9.99 2.79 11.19
C MET A 48 -11.35 2.70 10.50
N ASN A 49 -12.42 2.38 11.26
CA ASN A 49 -13.77 2.28 10.72
C ASN A 49 -14.28 3.65 10.25
N GLY A 50 -14.01 4.71 11.01
CA GLY A 50 -14.31 6.09 10.64
C GLY A 50 -13.61 6.51 9.35
N LEU A 51 -12.32 6.18 9.22
CA LEU A 51 -11.54 6.44 8.02
C LEU A 51 -12.12 5.72 6.80
N MET A 52 -12.41 4.42 6.90
CA MET A 52 -13.01 3.66 5.80
C MET A 52 -14.38 4.22 5.40
N LYS A 53 -15.19 4.66 6.37
CA LYS A 53 -16.47 5.33 6.09
C LYS A 53 -16.28 6.66 5.36
N SER A 54 -15.33 7.47 5.81
CA SER A 54 -14.99 8.75 5.19
C SER A 54 -14.50 8.57 3.74
N LEU A 55 -13.64 7.56 3.48
CA LEU A 55 -13.12 7.27 2.15
C LEU A 55 -14.22 6.82 1.17
N ARG A 56 -15.27 6.17 1.66
CA ARG A 56 -16.44 5.78 0.85
C ARG A 56 -17.31 6.97 0.48
N SER A 57 -17.56 7.85 1.46
CA SER A 57 -18.42 9.01 1.23
C SER A 57 -17.72 10.12 0.42
N GLU A 58 -16.41 10.22 0.56
CA GLU A 58 -15.61 11.27 -0.07
C GLU A 58 -14.24 10.69 -0.50
N PRO A 59 -14.19 9.98 -1.64
CA PRO A 59 -12.95 9.40 -2.16
C PRO A 59 -11.87 10.45 -2.42
N PHE A 60 -10.60 10.05 -2.35
CA PHE A 60 -9.51 10.90 -2.78
C PHE A 60 -9.58 11.17 -4.28
N THR A 61 -9.26 12.38 -4.67
CA THR A 61 -9.14 12.80 -6.08
C THR A 61 -7.70 12.77 -6.58
N ALA A 62 -6.73 12.69 -5.67
CA ALA A 62 -5.31 12.56 -5.99
C ALA A 62 -4.52 11.98 -4.80
N PHE A 63 -3.37 11.37 -5.08
CA PHE A 63 -2.35 10.99 -4.13
C PHE A 63 -1.05 11.74 -4.46
N GLY A 64 -0.77 12.82 -3.73
CA GLY A 64 0.31 13.73 -4.08
C GLY A 64 0.14 14.28 -5.51
N PRO A 65 1.13 14.12 -6.41
CA PRO A 65 1.04 14.60 -7.78
C PRO A 65 0.20 13.69 -8.71
N HIS A 66 -0.31 12.55 -8.23
CA HIS A 66 -0.97 11.54 -9.04
C HIS A 66 -2.50 11.67 -8.97
N PRO A 67 -3.18 12.16 -10.02
CA PRO A 67 -4.64 12.23 -10.06
C PRO A 67 -5.26 10.84 -10.04
N VAL A 68 -6.35 10.68 -9.28
CA VAL A 68 -7.16 9.46 -9.31
C VAL A 68 -8.03 9.47 -10.56
N THR A 69 -7.93 8.42 -11.38
CA THR A 69 -8.69 8.24 -12.62
C THR A 69 -9.88 7.31 -12.45
N GLY A 70 -9.92 6.55 -11.36
CA GLY A 70 -11.03 5.65 -11.04
C GLY A 70 -11.07 5.29 -9.56
N PHE A 71 -12.29 5.07 -9.07
CA PHE A 71 -12.56 4.64 -7.70
C PHE A 71 -13.65 3.59 -7.69
N GLU A 72 -13.47 2.53 -6.91
CA GLU A 72 -14.47 1.50 -6.69
C GLU A 72 -14.52 1.12 -5.21
N ASP A 73 -15.74 1.10 -4.64
CA ASP A 73 -16.03 0.42 -3.38
C ASP A 73 -16.59 -0.96 -3.69
N PHE A 74 -15.86 -2.01 -3.29
CA PHE A 74 -16.31 -3.38 -3.55
C PHE A 74 -17.54 -3.80 -2.74
N ARG A 75 -17.97 -2.98 -1.78
CA ARG A 75 -19.28 -3.12 -1.12
C ARG A 75 -20.43 -2.45 -1.87
N ASP A 76 -20.16 -1.75 -2.95
CA ASP A 76 -21.21 -1.19 -3.79
C ASP A 76 -21.88 -2.33 -4.59
N GLU A 77 -23.07 -2.72 -4.13
CA GLU A 77 -23.86 -3.79 -4.75
C GLU A 77 -24.35 -3.42 -6.15
N THR A 78 -24.38 -2.14 -6.49
CA THR A 78 -24.77 -1.69 -7.83
C THR A 78 -23.70 -2.00 -8.89
N LEU A 79 -22.43 -2.02 -8.46
CA LEU A 79 -21.28 -2.32 -9.32
C LEU A 79 -20.88 -3.79 -9.28
N HIS A 80 -20.95 -4.41 -8.10
CA HIS A 80 -20.36 -5.73 -7.84
C HIS A 80 -21.39 -6.82 -7.54
N GLY A 81 -22.70 -6.50 -7.66
CA GLY A 81 -23.80 -7.41 -7.35
C GLY A 81 -24.06 -7.60 -5.85
N PRO A 82 -25.12 -8.32 -5.46
CA PRO A 82 -25.56 -8.42 -4.09
C PRO A 82 -24.54 -9.11 -3.17
N ILE A 83 -24.49 -8.67 -1.91
CA ILE A 83 -23.70 -9.30 -0.86
C ILE A 83 -24.49 -10.50 -0.32
N LEU A 84 -23.95 -11.70 -0.48
CA LEU A 84 -24.66 -12.95 -0.23
C LEU A 84 -24.44 -13.51 1.19
N SER A 85 -23.44 -13.04 1.93
CA SER A 85 -23.12 -13.55 3.27
C SER A 85 -22.27 -12.56 4.08
N GLN A 86 -22.14 -12.83 5.38
CA GLN A 86 -21.23 -12.10 6.28
C GLN A 86 -19.77 -12.23 5.82
N THR A 87 -19.37 -13.39 5.30
CA THR A 87 -18.04 -13.62 4.78
C THR A 87 -17.80 -12.79 3.51
N ASP A 88 -18.77 -12.73 2.62
CA ASP A 88 -18.72 -11.91 1.41
C ASP A 88 -18.66 -10.41 1.77
N PHE A 89 -19.49 -9.96 2.73
CA PHE A 89 -19.44 -8.61 3.24
C PHE A 89 -18.06 -8.23 3.82
N ALA A 90 -17.44 -9.14 4.56
CA ALA A 90 -16.10 -8.94 5.10
C ALA A 90 -15.03 -8.96 4.00
N ALA A 91 -15.13 -9.87 3.04
CA ALA A 91 -14.20 -10.01 1.92
C ALA A 91 -14.21 -8.78 1.02
N ARG A 92 -15.39 -8.19 0.77
CA ARG A 92 -15.56 -6.97 -0.05
C ARG A 92 -15.23 -5.67 0.68
N ASN A 93 -14.76 -5.73 1.92
CA ASN A 93 -14.39 -4.52 2.66
C ASN A 93 -13.06 -3.94 2.20
N PHE A 94 -13.01 -3.50 0.95
CA PHE A 94 -11.86 -2.78 0.42
C PHE A 94 -12.27 -1.75 -0.63
N LEU A 95 -11.38 -0.81 -0.86
CA LEU A 95 -11.49 0.28 -1.82
C LEU A 95 -10.37 0.16 -2.84
N LEU A 96 -10.70 0.30 -4.11
CA LEU A 96 -9.74 0.32 -5.21
C LEU A 96 -9.69 1.72 -5.81
N TYR A 97 -8.50 2.29 -5.85
CA TYR A 97 -8.21 3.51 -6.58
C TYR A 97 -7.35 3.18 -7.79
N ARG A 98 -7.64 3.82 -8.92
CA ARG A 98 -6.79 3.77 -10.11
C ARG A 98 -6.17 5.13 -10.35
N ILE A 99 -4.93 5.12 -10.71
CA ILE A 99 -4.18 6.24 -11.27
C ILE A 99 -3.52 5.78 -12.56
N GLU A 100 -2.98 6.68 -13.35
CA GLU A 100 -2.22 6.28 -14.54
C GLU A 100 -1.03 5.40 -14.12
N GLY A 101 -0.95 4.20 -14.67
CA GLY A 101 0.13 3.23 -14.42
C GLY A 101 0.14 2.59 -13.03
N ALA A 102 -0.90 2.76 -12.19
CA ALA A 102 -0.95 2.06 -10.91
C ALA A 102 -2.37 1.81 -10.39
N GLN A 103 -2.45 0.84 -9.47
CA GLN A 103 -3.65 0.55 -8.69
C GLN A 103 -3.30 0.56 -7.19
N ILE A 104 -4.22 1.08 -6.40
CA ILE A 104 -4.06 1.18 -4.95
C ILE A 104 -5.26 0.51 -4.30
N VAL A 105 -5.02 -0.51 -3.48
CA VAL A 105 -6.05 -1.18 -2.69
C VAL A 105 -5.89 -0.80 -1.23
N ILE A 106 -6.97 -0.30 -0.63
CA ILE A 106 -7.03 0.05 0.79
C ILE A 106 -8.06 -0.85 1.45
N ARG A 107 -7.63 -1.63 2.45
CA ARG A 107 -8.54 -2.55 3.16
C ARG A 107 -8.19 -2.65 4.65
N PRO A 108 -9.20 -2.73 5.54
CA PRO A 108 -8.95 -3.09 6.93
C PRO A 108 -8.56 -4.57 7.06
N SER A 109 -7.78 -4.89 8.09
CA SER A 109 -7.59 -6.28 8.50
C SER A 109 -8.86 -6.79 9.20
N GLY A 110 -9.22 -8.05 8.95
CA GLY A 110 -10.39 -8.66 9.61
C GLY A 110 -10.15 -9.05 11.08
N THR A 111 -8.90 -9.17 11.50
CA THR A 111 -8.53 -9.71 12.82
C THR A 111 -7.76 -8.73 13.71
N GLU A 112 -7.23 -7.68 13.15
CA GLU A 112 -6.38 -6.71 13.84
C GLU A 112 -6.82 -5.28 13.50
N PRO A 113 -6.67 -4.29 14.39
CA PRO A 113 -6.92 -2.88 14.10
C PRO A 113 -5.80 -2.31 13.21
N LYS A 114 -5.81 -2.71 11.94
CA LYS A 114 -4.74 -2.50 10.98
C LYS A 114 -5.33 -2.23 9.61
N LEU A 115 -4.92 -1.14 9.00
CA LEU A 115 -5.24 -0.81 7.61
C LEU A 115 -4.10 -1.29 6.72
N LYS A 116 -4.42 -2.05 5.69
CA LYS A 116 -3.47 -2.52 4.68
C LYS A 116 -3.61 -1.69 3.41
N ILE A 117 -2.49 -1.30 2.86
CA ILE A 117 -2.36 -0.54 1.63
C ILE A 117 -1.51 -1.39 0.69
N TYR A 118 -2.04 -1.69 -0.48
CA TYR A 118 -1.31 -2.35 -1.56
C TYR A 118 -1.20 -1.39 -2.72
N VAL A 119 -0.02 -1.27 -3.28
CA VAL A 119 0.27 -0.42 -4.44
C VAL A 119 0.88 -1.30 -5.52
N ASP A 120 0.13 -1.50 -6.59
CA ASP A 120 0.57 -2.22 -7.78
C ASP A 120 0.94 -1.19 -8.85
N VAL A 121 2.15 -1.26 -9.36
CA VAL A 121 2.70 -0.29 -10.31
C VAL A 121 3.10 -0.99 -11.60
N GLU A 122 2.68 -0.42 -12.72
CA GLU A 122 3.24 -0.66 -14.03
C GLU A 122 4.38 0.36 -14.28
N GLY A 123 5.62 -0.07 -14.11
CA GLY A 123 6.77 0.82 -14.11
C GLY A 123 6.91 1.63 -15.39
N ARG A 124 6.65 1.02 -16.57
CA ARG A 124 6.74 1.70 -17.87
C ARG A 124 5.76 2.89 -17.97
N ALA A 125 4.53 2.72 -17.50
CA ALA A 125 3.52 3.79 -17.51
C ALA A 125 3.90 4.96 -16.57
N LEU A 126 4.69 4.69 -15.52
CA LEU A 126 5.24 5.70 -14.63
C LEU A 126 6.66 6.18 -15.04
N GLY A 127 7.11 5.87 -16.25
CA GLY A 127 8.39 6.30 -16.79
C GLY A 127 9.60 5.56 -16.22
N ALA A 128 9.40 4.43 -15.53
CA ALA A 128 10.49 3.62 -15.00
C ALA A 128 11.14 2.78 -16.12
N ALA A 129 12.42 3.00 -16.36
CA ALA A 129 13.19 2.29 -17.38
C ALA A 129 13.65 0.89 -16.92
N ASN A 130 13.61 0.62 -15.61
CA ASN A 130 14.04 -0.64 -15.03
C ASN A 130 13.28 -0.97 -13.73
N ARG A 131 13.49 -2.19 -13.23
CA ARG A 131 12.80 -2.67 -12.02
C ARG A 131 13.09 -1.81 -10.79
N GLN A 132 14.31 -1.30 -10.61
CA GLN A 132 14.64 -0.47 -9.45
C GLN A 132 13.85 0.84 -9.48
N GLN A 133 13.78 1.50 -10.61
CA GLN A 133 12.97 2.72 -10.77
C GLN A 133 11.47 2.45 -10.56
N ALA A 134 10.97 1.28 -10.98
CA ALA A 134 9.60 0.88 -10.71
C ALA A 134 9.34 0.67 -9.20
N LEU A 135 10.30 0.08 -8.48
CA LEU A 135 10.25 -0.06 -7.02
C LEU A 135 10.29 1.30 -6.32
N ASP A 136 11.14 2.21 -6.78
CA ASP A 136 11.24 3.56 -6.23
C ASP A 136 9.94 4.35 -6.46
N ALA A 137 9.34 4.24 -7.65
CA ALA A 137 8.05 4.83 -7.96
C ALA A 137 6.92 4.25 -7.08
N ALA A 138 6.89 2.93 -6.88
CA ALA A 138 5.93 2.28 -5.99
C ALA A 138 6.09 2.73 -4.53
N ALA A 139 7.33 2.91 -4.07
CA ALA A 139 7.62 3.40 -2.73
C ALA A 139 7.16 4.86 -2.57
N GLN A 140 7.46 5.74 -3.52
CA GLN A 140 7.04 7.15 -3.50
C GLN A 140 5.51 7.29 -3.53
N LEU A 141 4.83 6.52 -4.39
CA LEU A 141 3.39 6.48 -4.43
C LEU A 141 2.81 5.95 -3.11
N GLY A 142 3.40 4.89 -2.54
CA GLY A 142 3.03 4.36 -1.24
C GLY A 142 3.14 5.39 -0.12
N GLU A 143 4.18 6.24 -0.13
CA GLU A 143 4.31 7.37 0.81
C GLU A 143 3.22 8.41 0.60
N ALA A 144 2.91 8.78 -0.64
CA ALA A 144 1.86 9.74 -0.94
C ALA A 144 0.47 9.25 -0.47
N VAL A 145 0.16 7.97 -0.71
CA VAL A 145 -1.08 7.32 -0.22
C VAL A 145 -1.11 7.32 1.30
N PHE A 146 -0.03 6.93 1.94
CA PHE A 146 0.09 6.90 3.40
C PHE A 146 -0.12 8.29 3.99
N ALA A 147 0.53 9.32 3.46
CA ALA A 147 0.38 10.70 3.92
C ALA A 147 -1.07 11.20 3.78
N ALA A 148 -1.74 10.90 2.67
CA ALA A 148 -3.13 11.26 2.44
C ALA A 148 -4.07 10.59 3.46
N LEU A 149 -3.88 9.29 3.73
CA LEU A 149 -4.67 8.55 4.72
C LEU A 149 -4.48 9.08 6.13
N ILE A 150 -3.25 9.39 6.53
CA ILE A 150 -2.93 9.96 7.83
C ILE A 150 -3.56 11.34 8.00
N GLY A 151 -3.45 12.19 6.98
CA GLY A 151 -4.09 13.51 6.97
C GLY A 151 -5.61 13.41 7.15
N ARG A 152 -6.25 12.45 6.48
CA ARG A 152 -7.71 12.22 6.57
C ARG A 152 -8.13 11.63 7.92
N ALA A 153 -7.35 10.73 8.48
CA ALA A 153 -7.65 10.09 9.77
C ALA A 153 -7.56 11.07 10.95
N GLY A 154 -6.99 12.27 10.77
CA GLY A 154 -6.77 13.23 11.85
C GLY A 154 -5.75 12.75 12.90
N VAL A 155 -5.14 11.61 12.68
CA VAL A 155 -4.09 11.06 13.51
C VAL A 155 -2.77 11.53 12.93
N ARG A 156 -2.01 12.33 13.66
CA ARG A 156 -0.61 12.63 13.33
C ARG A 156 0.22 11.35 13.57
N LEU A 157 0.09 10.39 12.68
CA LEU A 157 1.05 9.31 12.59
C LEU A 157 2.24 9.88 11.82
N SER A 158 3.38 9.90 12.44
CA SER A 158 4.59 10.28 11.75
C SER A 158 5.05 9.20 10.78
N ALA A 159 5.92 9.55 9.86
CA ALA A 159 6.52 8.58 8.94
C ALA A 159 7.29 7.47 9.66
N SER A 160 7.74 7.67 10.91
CA SER A 160 8.36 6.66 11.76
C SER A 160 7.38 5.68 12.40
N ALA A 161 6.08 5.95 12.42
CA ALA A 161 5.08 4.97 12.87
C ALA A 161 5.12 3.66 12.05
N SER A 162 5.60 3.72 10.81
CA SER A 162 5.84 2.54 9.97
C SER A 162 7.19 1.83 10.25
N LEU A 163 8.09 2.49 10.98
CA LEU A 163 9.42 1.96 11.29
C LEU A 163 9.49 1.33 12.69
N LEU A 164 8.53 1.66 13.56
CA LEU A 164 8.48 1.09 14.89
C LEU A 164 7.78 -0.28 14.86
N PRO A 165 8.25 -1.23 15.70
CA PRO A 165 7.62 -2.54 15.80
C PRO A 165 6.11 -2.44 16.12
N ASP A 166 5.34 -3.39 15.63
CA ASP A 166 3.87 -3.45 15.78
C ASP A 166 3.37 -3.45 17.24
N TYR A 167 4.24 -3.69 18.23
CA TYR A 167 3.90 -3.70 19.65
C TYR A 167 4.08 -2.35 20.35
N VAL A 168 4.59 -1.32 19.66
CA VAL A 168 4.75 0.02 20.25
C VAL A 168 3.42 0.78 20.18
N ASP A 169 2.99 1.30 21.33
CA ASP A 169 1.76 2.08 21.46
C ASP A 169 1.81 3.37 20.62
N LEU A 170 0.66 3.81 20.10
CA LEU A 170 0.54 5.01 19.27
C LEU A 170 0.99 6.29 20.00
N ALA A 171 0.74 6.35 21.33
CA ALA A 171 1.19 7.48 22.17
C ALA A 171 2.72 7.50 22.32
N LEU A 172 3.34 6.31 22.42
CA LEU A 172 4.79 6.19 22.46
C LEU A 172 5.41 6.50 21.10
N ASN A 173 4.74 6.14 20.00
CA ASN A 173 5.17 6.51 18.65
C ASN A 173 5.21 8.04 18.50
N LYS A 174 4.17 8.73 18.97
CA LYS A 174 4.12 10.19 18.94
C LYS A 174 5.22 10.81 19.80
N ALA A 175 5.44 10.30 21.01
CA ALA A 175 6.51 10.76 21.89
C ALA A 175 7.90 10.55 21.29
N PHE A 176 8.12 9.41 20.60
CA PHE A 176 9.35 9.15 19.88
C PHE A 176 9.62 10.18 18.78
N ASP A 177 8.61 10.49 18.00
CA ASP A 177 8.74 11.46 16.90
C ASP A 177 8.97 12.88 17.41
N ASP A 178 8.23 13.29 18.45
CA ASP A 178 8.34 14.64 18.98
C ASP A 178 9.68 14.89 19.70
N GLN A 179 10.24 13.84 20.35
CA GLN A 179 11.41 13.97 21.22
C GLN A 179 12.72 13.45 20.62
N PHE A 180 12.68 12.34 19.91
CA PHE A 180 13.89 11.61 19.49
C PHE A 180 14.23 11.81 18.02
N ARG A 181 13.24 11.94 17.14
CA ARG A 181 13.48 12.13 15.71
C ARG A 181 14.31 13.36 15.38
N PRO A 182 14.03 14.56 15.93
CA PRO A 182 14.85 15.74 15.64
C PRO A 182 16.31 15.55 15.99
N SER A 183 16.57 14.79 17.06
CA SER A 183 17.94 14.47 17.51
C SER A 183 18.65 13.51 16.56
N LEU A 184 17.94 12.50 16.03
CA LEU A 184 18.48 11.54 15.07
C LEU A 184 18.75 12.17 13.71
N GLU A 185 17.88 13.06 13.25
CA GLU A 185 18.07 13.80 11.99
C GLU A 185 19.26 14.78 12.07
N SER A 186 19.50 15.38 13.23
CA SER A 186 20.65 16.23 13.46
C SER A 186 21.97 15.44 13.53
N ALA A 187 21.95 14.24 14.10
CA ALA A 187 23.12 13.36 14.20
C ALA A 187 23.53 12.76 12.85
N ASN A 188 22.60 12.56 11.92
CA ASN A 188 22.90 12.05 10.57
C ASN A 188 23.41 13.13 9.58
N ARG A 189 23.51 14.39 10.01
CA ARG A 189 24.06 15.49 9.21
C ARG A 189 25.52 15.82 9.54
N LEU A 190 26.14 15.06 10.43
CA LEU A 190 27.57 15.10 10.75
C LEU A 190 28.31 13.94 10.10
#